data_5c7ccfa2fbc955a121ee2799bd9f3c8c
#
_entry.id   5c7ccfa2fbc955a121ee2799bd9f3c8c
#
_cell.length_a   1.000
_cell.length_b   1.000
_cell.length_c   1.000
_cell.angle_alpha   90.00
_cell.angle_beta   90.00
_cell.angle_gamma   90.00
#
_symmetry.space_group_name_H-M   'P 1'
#
loop_
_entity.id
_entity.type
_entity.pdbx_description
1 polymer ?
#
loop_
_entity_poly.entity_id
_entity_poly.type
_entity_poly.pdbx_seq_one_letter_code
_entity_poly.pdbx_strand_id
1 'polypeptide(L)'
;MTTTLQRRSSANVWERFCQWVTSTENRLYVGWFGVLMVPTLLAATTCFIIAFIAAPPVDIDGIREPVAGSIIYGNNIITGAVVPSSNAIGLHFYPIWEAASLDEWLYNGGPYQLVIFHFLIGVFCYMGREWELSYRLGMRPWIAVAYSAPVAAATAVFLIYPIGQGSFSDGMPLGISGTFNFMLVFQAEHNILMHPFHQLGVAGVFGGALISAMHGSLVTSSLVRETTEIESQNNGYKFGQEEETYNIVAAHGYFSRLVGRTNEILLGVRANSRSLHFVLAVWPVVGIWFTALGISTMAFNLNGFNFNQSVLDSQGRVISTWADVLNRANLGMEVMHERNAHNFPLDLAAGEAVPVALTAPSISG
;
A
#
# COMPACT_ATOMS: atom_id res chain seq x y z
N MET A 1 20.05 -34.26 -45.05
CA MET A 1 21.01 -33.17 -44.79
C MET A 1 20.68 -32.63 -43.40
N THR A 2 21.43 -33.07 -42.41
CA THR A 2 21.37 -32.53 -41.06
C THR A 2 22.08 -31.21 -41.04
N THR A 3 21.36 -30.10 -41.02
CA THR A 3 21.94 -28.80 -40.75
C THR A 3 22.34 -28.79 -39.28
N THR A 4 23.61 -28.99 -39.00
CA THR A 4 24.21 -28.66 -37.72
C THR A 4 24.12 -27.16 -37.56
N LEU A 5 23.27 -26.69 -36.64
CA LEU A 5 23.30 -25.33 -36.15
C LEU A 5 24.70 -25.10 -35.58
N GLN A 6 25.57 -24.45 -36.36
CA GLN A 6 26.83 -23.97 -35.82
C GLN A 6 26.49 -23.00 -34.67
N ARG A 7 26.80 -23.45 -33.49
CA ARG A 7 26.80 -22.59 -32.31
C ARG A 7 27.69 -21.40 -32.64
N ARG A 8 27.13 -20.22 -32.81
CA ARG A 8 27.93 -19.00 -32.97
C ARG A 8 28.90 -18.91 -31.82
N SER A 9 30.17 -19.26 -32.10
CA SER A 9 31.26 -19.32 -31.13
C SER A 9 31.74 -17.94 -30.66
N SER A 10 31.08 -16.87 -31.07
CA SER A 10 31.47 -15.51 -30.72
C SER A 10 30.27 -14.59 -30.46
N ALA A 11 29.39 -14.99 -29.52
CA ALA A 11 28.53 -13.99 -28.91
C ALA A 11 29.45 -12.96 -28.25
N ASN A 12 29.32 -11.68 -28.65
CA ASN A 12 30.06 -10.60 -28.01
C ASN A 12 29.59 -10.45 -26.53
N VAL A 13 30.32 -9.68 -25.76
CA VAL A 13 30.00 -9.49 -24.31
C VAL A 13 28.58 -8.96 -24.13
N TRP A 14 28.15 -8.08 -25.04
CA TRP A 14 26.79 -7.51 -25.01
C TRP A 14 25.72 -8.58 -25.25
N GLU A 15 25.88 -9.43 -26.24
CA GLU A 15 24.92 -10.51 -26.49
C GLU A 15 24.82 -11.47 -25.34
N ARG A 16 25.95 -11.81 -24.70
CA ARG A 16 25.96 -12.67 -23.50
C ARG A 16 25.24 -12.00 -22.32
N PHE A 17 25.44 -10.71 -22.16
CA PHE A 17 24.73 -9.93 -21.14
C PHE A 17 23.22 -9.93 -21.39
N CYS A 18 22.78 -9.65 -22.63
CA CYS A 18 21.36 -9.67 -22.97
C CYS A 18 20.72 -11.05 -22.76
N GLN A 19 21.44 -12.12 -23.13
CA GLN A 19 20.98 -13.49 -22.90
C GLN A 19 20.86 -13.81 -21.41
N TRP A 20 21.81 -13.37 -20.61
CA TRP A 20 21.77 -13.55 -19.17
C TRP A 20 20.61 -12.77 -18.53
N VAL A 21 20.41 -11.51 -18.89
CA VAL A 21 19.32 -10.68 -18.38
C VAL A 21 17.95 -11.30 -18.63
N THR A 22 17.76 -11.88 -19.80
CA THR A 22 16.45 -12.44 -20.20
C THR A 22 16.31 -13.94 -19.96
N SER A 23 17.31 -14.58 -19.35
CA SER A 23 17.29 -16.02 -19.08
C SER A 23 16.34 -16.38 -17.95
N THR A 24 15.43 -17.28 -18.22
CA THR A 24 14.52 -17.87 -17.21
C THR A 24 15.17 -19.02 -16.43
N GLU A 25 16.39 -19.42 -16.76
CA GLU A 25 17.16 -20.45 -16.06
C GLU A 25 17.90 -19.90 -14.84
N ASN A 26 18.05 -18.59 -14.73
CA ASN A 26 18.63 -17.97 -13.55
C ASN A 26 17.80 -18.32 -12.31
N ARG A 27 18.46 -18.56 -11.17
CA ARG A 27 17.78 -18.81 -9.90
C ARG A 27 16.82 -17.68 -9.54
N LEU A 28 17.25 -16.43 -9.79
CA LEU A 28 16.41 -15.24 -9.70
C LEU A 28 16.40 -14.59 -11.08
N TYR A 29 15.20 -14.42 -11.65
CA TYR A 29 15.05 -13.74 -12.92
C TYR A 29 15.45 -12.28 -12.80
N VAL A 30 16.33 -11.83 -13.68
CA VAL A 30 16.76 -10.41 -13.70
C VAL A 30 15.76 -9.58 -14.50
N GLY A 31 15.70 -9.78 -15.81
CA GLY A 31 14.89 -9.00 -16.73
C GLY A 31 15.42 -7.58 -16.96
N TRP A 32 14.93 -6.93 -18.00
CA TRP A 32 15.29 -5.54 -18.27
C TRP A 32 14.78 -4.58 -17.20
N PHE A 33 13.61 -4.85 -16.64
CA PHE A 33 13.15 -4.11 -15.46
C PHE A 33 14.02 -4.37 -14.24
N GLY A 34 14.53 -5.59 -14.09
CA GLY A 34 15.45 -5.93 -13.01
C GLY A 34 16.78 -5.21 -13.07
N VAL A 35 17.26 -4.86 -14.25
CA VAL A 35 18.48 -4.06 -14.43
C VAL A 35 18.35 -2.66 -13.82
N LEU A 36 17.16 -2.08 -13.85
CA LEU A 36 16.86 -0.81 -13.17
C LEU A 36 16.44 -1.02 -11.73
N MET A 37 15.67 -2.08 -11.45
CA MET A 37 15.11 -2.36 -10.12
C MET A 37 16.20 -2.63 -9.09
N VAL A 38 17.16 -3.49 -9.41
CA VAL A 38 18.17 -3.93 -8.43
C VAL A 38 19.01 -2.77 -7.90
N PRO A 39 19.64 -1.91 -8.74
CA PRO A 39 20.42 -0.80 -8.21
C PRO A 39 19.55 0.23 -7.48
N THR A 40 18.34 0.51 -7.93
CA THR A 40 17.46 1.50 -7.26
C THR A 40 17.01 1.01 -5.90
N LEU A 41 16.61 -0.24 -5.77
CA LEU A 41 16.22 -0.82 -4.48
C LEU A 41 17.41 -0.95 -3.53
N LEU A 42 18.60 -1.27 -4.06
CA LEU A 42 19.82 -1.30 -3.24
C LEU A 42 20.18 0.09 -2.72
N ALA A 43 20.07 1.12 -3.56
CA ALA A 43 20.31 2.50 -3.13
C ALA A 43 19.32 2.92 -2.05
N ALA A 44 18.03 2.65 -2.23
CA ALA A 44 17.00 2.95 -1.26
C ALA A 44 17.24 2.22 0.08
N THR A 45 17.51 0.93 0.03
CA THR A 45 17.74 0.10 1.21
C THR A 45 18.97 0.55 1.97
N THR A 46 20.07 0.79 1.27
CA THR A 46 21.34 1.22 1.89
C THR A 46 21.19 2.57 2.56
N CYS A 47 20.61 3.55 1.87
CA CYS A 47 20.36 4.86 2.43
C CYS A 47 19.40 4.79 3.62
N PHE A 48 18.35 3.99 3.52
CA PHE A 48 17.40 3.80 4.62
C PHE A 48 18.10 3.25 5.87
N ILE A 49 18.89 2.21 5.75
CA ILE A 49 19.57 1.58 6.88
C ILE A 49 20.52 2.57 7.54
N ILE A 50 21.35 3.25 6.76
CA ILE A 50 22.32 4.22 7.30
C ILE A 50 21.59 5.39 7.96
N ALA A 51 20.58 5.95 7.33
CA ALA A 51 19.82 7.08 7.88
C ALA A 51 19.03 6.68 9.13
N PHE A 52 18.40 5.52 9.13
CA PHE A 52 17.65 5.03 10.29
C PHE A 52 18.54 4.82 11.51
N ILE A 53 19.78 4.41 11.31
CA ILE A 53 20.75 4.18 12.40
C ILE A 53 21.41 5.48 12.84
N ALA A 54 21.83 6.32 11.92
CA ALA A 54 22.85 7.35 12.20
C ALA A 54 22.55 8.76 11.70
N ALA A 55 21.44 9.01 11.02
CA ALA A 55 21.16 10.36 10.52
C ALA A 55 20.99 11.37 11.66
N PRO A 56 21.58 12.58 11.55
CA PRO A 56 21.37 13.64 12.53
C PRO A 56 19.92 14.15 12.48
N PRO A 57 19.49 14.90 13.51
CA PRO A 57 18.16 15.49 13.53
C PRO A 57 17.84 16.33 12.30
N VAL A 58 16.60 16.27 11.84
CA VAL A 58 16.11 16.88 10.61
C VAL A 58 15.09 17.96 10.92
N ASP A 59 15.25 19.13 10.30
CA ASP A 59 14.31 20.25 10.40
C ASP A 59 13.11 20.05 9.48
N ILE A 60 12.21 19.15 9.88
CA ILE A 60 11.06 18.76 9.06
C ILE A 60 10.10 19.93 8.78
N ASP A 61 9.78 20.73 9.77
CA ASP A 61 8.77 21.79 9.63
C ASP A 61 9.32 23.10 9.07
N GLY A 62 10.62 23.18 8.85
CA GLY A 62 11.29 24.38 8.34
C GLY A 62 11.37 25.54 9.33
N ILE A 63 11.12 25.29 10.60
CA ILE A 63 11.14 26.29 11.69
C ILE A 63 12.42 26.24 12.51
N ARG A 64 13.43 25.50 12.07
CA ARG A 64 14.70 25.25 12.76
C ARG A 64 14.53 24.60 14.13
N GLU A 65 13.59 23.70 14.23
CA GLU A 65 13.36 22.81 15.37
C GLU A 65 13.57 21.35 14.90
N PRO A 66 14.83 20.86 14.87
CA PRO A 66 15.14 19.57 14.29
C PRO A 66 14.54 18.41 15.09
N VAL A 67 14.10 17.38 14.37
CA VAL A 67 13.52 16.16 14.94
C VAL A 67 14.52 15.01 14.80
N ALA A 68 14.84 14.37 15.92
CA ALA A 68 15.70 13.19 15.96
C ALA A 68 14.92 11.94 15.55
N GLY A 69 15.38 11.26 14.51
CA GLY A 69 14.75 10.05 13.99
C GLY A 69 15.62 8.81 14.06
N SER A 70 16.93 8.94 14.24
CA SER A 70 17.83 7.79 14.18
C SER A 70 18.08 7.14 15.55
N ILE A 71 18.56 5.91 15.51
CA ILE A 71 18.85 5.11 16.72
C ILE A 71 19.90 5.78 17.59
N ILE A 72 20.99 6.30 17.02
CA ILE A 72 22.06 6.90 17.80
C ILE A 72 21.67 8.24 18.44
N TYR A 73 20.58 8.83 17.99
CA TYR A 73 20.03 10.06 18.57
C TYR A 73 18.88 9.80 19.54
N GLY A 74 18.81 8.61 20.12
CA GLY A 74 17.92 8.29 21.24
C GLY A 74 16.62 7.58 20.86
N ASN A 75 16.49 7.06 19.66
CA ASN A 75 15.32 6.30 19.21
C ASN A 75 15.54 4.78 19.33
N ASN A 76 14.45 4.06 19.29
CA ASN A 76 14.42 2.61 19.17
C ASN A 76 13.74 2.21 17.84
N ILE A 77 13.53 0.93 17.64
CA ILE A 77 12.89 0.44 16.41
C ILE A 77 11.49 1.01 16.20
N ILE A 78 10.74 1.24 17.27
CA ILE A 78 9.37 1.76 17.19
C ILE A 78 9.35 3.27 16.93
N THR A 79 10.21 4.02 17.61
CA THR A 79 10.24 5.49 17.53
C THR A 79 11.13 6.02 16.41
N GLY A 80 12.07 5.19 15.91
CA GLY A 80 12.97 5.58 14.84
C GLY A 80 12.23 5.81 13.53
N ALA A 81 12.75 6.74 12.75
CA ALA A 81 12.22 7.04 11.42
C ALA A 81 13.29 7.74 10.57
N VAL A 82 13.20 7.58 9.26
CA VAL A 82 13.78 8.54 8.32
C VAL A 82 12.79 9.70 8.22
N VAL A 83 13.18 10.85 8.74
CA VAL A 83 12.30 12.02 8.84
C VAL A 83 12.12 12.66 7.46
N PRO A 84 10.90 13.03 7.07
CA PRO A 84 10.66 13.70 5.80
C PRO A 84 11.50 14.95 5.57
N SER A 85 11.67 15.33 4.31
CA SER A 85 12.41 16.52 3.92
C SER A 85 11.78 17.78 4.50
N SER A 86 12.59 18.78 4.77
CA SER A 86 12.17 20.05 5.36
C SER A 86 11.08 20.73 4.53
N ASN A 87 10.14 21.37 5.21
CA ASN A 87 9.16 22.24 4.57
C ASN A 87 9.81 23.43 3.83
N ALA A 88 11.02 23.83 4.23
CA ALA A 88 11.81 24.84 3.53
C ALA A 88 12.20 24.39 2.10
N ILE A 89 12.35 23.09 1.88
CA ILE A 89 12.62 22.50 0.56
C ILE A 89 11.35 22.47 -0.28
N GLY A 90 10.19 22.28 0.35
CA GLY A 90 8.91 22.16 -0.35
C GLY A 90 8.90 20.97 -1.28
N LEU A 91 8.58 21.21 -2.56
CA LEU A 91 8.58 20.21 -3.63
C LEU A 91 9.85 20.23 -4.47
N HIS A 92 10.85 21.01 -4.10
CA HIS A 92 12.11 21.08 -4.83
C HIS A 92 12.82 19.73 -4.79
N PHE A 93 13.36 19.36 -5.94
CA PHE A 93 14.26 18.22 -6.04
C PHE A 93 15.55 18.53 -5.30
N TYR A 94 15.89 17.73 -4.28
CA TYR A 94 16.99 18.00 -3.36
C TYR A 94 17.97 16.82 -3.30
N PRO A 95 18.71 16.57 -4.37
CA PRO A 95 19.79 15.58 -4.38
C PRO A 95 21.01 16.12 -3.62
N ILE A 96 21.96 15.24 -3.32
CA ILE A 96 23.19 15.58 -2.59
C ILE A 96 23.94 16.75 -3.27
N TRP A 97 23.99 16.79 -4.60
CA TRP A 97 24.74 17.79 -5.35
C TRP A 97 24.10 19.18 -5.39
N GLU A 98 22.85 19.32 -4.99
CA GLU A 98 22.16 20.61 -4.88
C GLU A 98 22.38 21.28 -3.51
N ALA A 99 22.86 20.53 -2.52
CA ALA A 99 23.19 21.08 -1.22
C ALA A 99 24.61 21.68 -1.24
N ALA A 100 24.82 22.73 -0.42
CA ALA A 100 26.16 23.33 -0.27
C ALA A 100 27.13 22.39 0.46
N SER A 101 26.60 21.49 1.30
CA SER A 101 27.39 20.52 2.05
C SER A 101 26.54 19.29 2.37
N LEU A 102 27.22 18.21 2.75
CA LEU A 102 26.52 16.99 3.20
C LEU A 102 25.76 17.25 4.51
N ASP A 103 26.30 18.08 5.39
CA ASP A 103 25.63 18.45 6.64
C ASP A 103 24.33 19.22 6.40
N GLU A 104 24.33 20.14 5.45
CA GLU A 104 23.10 20.83 5.02
C GLU A 104 22.08 19.85 4.46
N TRP A 105 22.52 18.94 3.60
CA TRP A 105 21.65 17.93 3.00
C TRP A 105 21.00 17.03 4.06
N LEU A 106 21.78 16.60 5.05
CA LEU A 106 21.27 15.81 6.17
C LEU A 106 20.30 16.62 7.04
N TYR A 107 20.61 17.88 7.34
CA TYR A 107 19.76 18.74 8.14
C TYR A 107 18.40 19.00 7.52
N ASN A 108 18.34 19.11 6.20
CA ASN A 108 17.12 19.37 5.46
C ASN A 108 16.36 18.09 5.05
N GLY A 109 16.76 16.95 5.52
CA GLY A 109 16.06 15.69 5.23
C GLY A 109 16.25 15.15 3.83
N GLY A 110 17.41 15.39 3.21
CA GLY A 110 17.77 14.87 1.89
C GLY A 110 17.66 13.34 1.75
N PRO A 111 18.06 12.56 2.75
CA PRO A 111 17.92 11.10 2.70
C PRO A 111 16.50 10.61 2.44
N TYR A 112 15.49 11.32 2.92
CA TYR A 112 14.09 10.96 2.66
C TYR A 112 13.76 10.93 1.17
N GLN A 113 14.11 12.00 0.44
CA GLN A 113 13.88 12.04 -1.02
C GLN A 113 14.65 10.96 -1.76
N LEU A 114 15.91 10.74 -1.39
CA LEU A 114 16.72 9.69 -2.00
C LEU A 114 16.03 8.33 -1.85
N VAL A 115 15.59 8.00 -0.64
CA VAL A 115 14.95 6.72 -0.37
C VAL A 115 13.62 6.58 -1.12
N ILE A 116 12.71 7.56 -1.01
CA ILE A 116 11.38 7.42 -1.61
C ILE A 116 11.44 7.39 -3.13
N PHE A 117 12.30 8.18 -3.76
CA PHE A 117 12.39 8.19 -5.22
C PHE A 117 12.99 6.90 -5.77
N HIS A 118 14.08 6.42 -5.16
CA HIS A 118 14.66 5.14 -5.55
C HIS A 118 13.72 3.97 -5.27
N PHE A 119 13.05 4.01 -4.11
CA PHE A 119 12.06 2.98 -3.77
C PHE A 119 10.90 2.95 -4.76
N LEU A 120 10.32 4.09 -5.12
CA LEU A 120 9.21 4.14 -6.07
C LEU A 120 9.65 3.68 -7.46
N ILE A 121 10.80 4.12 -7.95
CA ILE A 121 11.35 3.62 -9.20
C ILE A 121 11.54 2.09 -9.13
N GLY A 122 12.08 1.61 -8.02
CA GLY A 122 12.32 0.18 -7.81
C GLY A 122 11.05 -0.65 -7.81
N VAL A 123 9.98 -0.21 -7.16
CA VAL A 123 8.71 -0.96 -7.10
C VAL A 123 7.93 -0.87 -8.41
N PHE A 124 8.02 0.24 -9.15
CA PHE A 124 7.48 0.31 -10.50
C PHE A 124 8.22 -0.65 -11.44
N CYS A 125 9.54 -0.73 -11.32
CA CYS A 125 10.33 -1.72 -12.06
C CYS A 125 10.02 -3.15 -11.62
N TYR A 126 9.76 -3.38 -10.34
CA TYR A 126 9.34 -4.69 -9.84
C TYR A 126 8.01 -5.11 -10.48
N MET A 127 7.07 -4.20 -10.58
CA MET A 127 5.79 -4.44 -11.27
C MET A 127 6.02 -4.76 -12.76
N GLY A 128 6.87 -3.99 -13.43
CA GLY A 128 7.24 -4.25 -14.82
C GLY A 128 7.96 -5.59 -14.99
N ARG A 129 8.79 -5.98 -14.02
CA ARG A 129 9.49 -7.27 -14.00
C ARG A 129 8.52 -8.44 -13.83
N GLU A 130 7.45 -8.29 -13.06
CA GLU A 130 6.39 -9.30 -12.97
C GLU A 130 5.73 -9.53 -14.33
N TRP A 131 5.40 -8.45 -15.04
CA TRP A 131 4.90 -8.57 -16.42
C TRP A 131 5.93 -9.23 -17.32
N GLU A 132 7.17 -8.81 -17.28
CA GLU A 132 8.23 -9.30 -18.15
C GLU A 132 8.44 -10.81 -17.98
N LEU A 133 8.53 -11.30 -16.74
CA LEU A 133 8.66 -12.72 -16.47
C LEU A 133 7.43 -13.51 -16.95
N SER A 134 6.22 -12.96 -16.78
CA SER A 134 5.00 -13.59 -17.30
C SER A 134 5.08 -13.78 -18.83
N TYR A 135 5.61 -12.79 -19.53
CA TYR A 135 5.82 -12.87 -20.96
C TYR A 135 6.84 -13.95 -21.35
N ARG A 136 7.97 -14.04 -20.63
CA ARG A 136 9.00 -15.08 -20.88
C ARG A 136 8.46 -16.50 -20.68
N LEU A 137 7.61 -16.68 -19.70
CA LEU A 137 7.03 -17.99 -19.35
C LEU A 137 5.75 -18.33 -20.14
N GLY A 138 5.30 -17.46 -21.02
CA GLY A 138 4.03 -17.66 -21.75
C GLY A 138 2.80 -17.59 -20.87
N MET A 139 2.85 -16.89 -19.75
CA MET A 139 1.73 -16.71 -18.82
C MET A 139 0.84 -15.54 -19.25
N ARG A 140 -0.38 -15.54 -18.73
CA ARG A 140 -1.26 -14.36 -18.74
C ARG A 140 -0.65 -13.27 -17.85
N PRO A 141 -0.76 -11.95 -18.17
CA PRO A 141 0.16 -10.93 -17.64
C PRO A 141 -0.30 -10.22 -16.36
N TRP A 142 -1.42 -10.57 -15.77
CA TRP A 142 -2.12 -9.70 -14.81
C TRP A 142 -1.68 -9.81 -13.34
N ILE A 143 -0.64 -10.54 -13.01
CA ILE A 143 0.01 -10.47 -11.69
C ILE A 143 0.48 -9.03 -11.41
N ALA A 144 1.05 -8.38 -12.42
CA ALA A 144 1.46 -6.99 -12.32
C ALA A 144 0.28 -6.04 -12.01
N VAL A 145 -0.91 -6.33 -12.54
CA VAL A 145 -2.11 -5.55 -12.24
C VAL A 145 -2.49 -5.66 -10.76
N ALA A 146 -2.43 -6.85 -10.18
CA ALA A 146 -2.67 -7.04 -8.75
C ALA A 146 -1.65 -6.29 -7.89
N TYR A 147 -0.38 -6.32 -8.27
CA TYR A 147 0.67 -5.57 -7.58
C TYR A 147 0.53 -4.05 -7.75
N SER A 148 -0.15 -3.58 -8.78
CA SER A 148 -0.38 -2.15 -8.99
C SER A 148 -1.14 -1.48 -7.83
N ALA A 149 -1.91 -2.23 -7.05
CA ALA A 149 -2.65 -1.68 -5.92
C ALA A 149 -1.75 -1.22 -4.78
N PRO A 150 -0.85 -2.06 -4.20
CA PRO A 150 0.09 -1.57 -3.20
C PRO A 150 1.08 -0.53 -3.75
N VAL A 151 1.45 -0.62 -5.02
CA VAL A 151 2.30 0.41 -5.66
C VAL A 151 1.57 1.74 -5.73
N ALA A 152 0.29 1.75 -6.10
CA ALA A 152 -0.53 2.96 -6.09
C ALA A 152 -0.65 3.56 -4.69
N ALA A 153 -0.83 2.74 -3.66
CA ALA A 153 -0.90 3.20 -2.28
C ALA A 153 0.42 3.83 -1.83
N ALA A 154 1.55 3.21 -2.12
CA ALA A 154 2.88 3.76 -1.82
C ALA A 154 3.12 5.09 -2.54
N THR A 155 2.76 5.16 -3.82
CA THR A 155 2.86 6.39 -4.62
C THR A 155 1.99 7.50 -4.04
N ALA A 156 0.79 7.18 -3.56
CA ALA A 156 -0.12 8.14 -2.95
C ALA A 156 0.50 8.79 -1.71
N VAL A 157 1.08 8.02 -0.79
CA VAL A 157 1.59 8.57 0.48
C VAL A 157 2.96 9.20 0.38
N PHE A 158 3.80 8.80 -0.59
CA PHE A 158 5.17 9.31 -0.74
C PHE A 158 5.33 10.36 -1.84
N LEU A 159 4.43 10.41 -2.80
CA LEU A 159 4.56 11.32 -3.94
C LEU A 159 3.33 12.21 -4.12
N ILE A 160 2.15 11.64 -4.28
CA ILE A 160 0.95 12.40 -4.64
C ILE A 160 0.48 13.29 -3.48
N TYR A 161 0.47 12.76 -2.26
CA TYR A 161 0.06 13.55 -1.10
C TYR A 161 1.03 14.73 -0.83
N PRO A 162 2.35 14.57 -0.86
CA PRO A 162 3.27 15.70 -0.83
C PRO A 162 3.02 16.73 -1.94
N ILE A 163 2.78 16.27 -3.17
CA ILE A 163 2.50 17.19 -4.30
C ILE A 163 1.24 17.99 -4.04
N GLY A 164 0.16 17.36 -3.61
CA GLY A 164 -1.11 18.03 -3.32
C GLY A 164 -1.02 19.00 -2.16
N GLN A 165 -0.23 18.70 -1.15
CA GLN A 165 -0.02 19.54 0.03
C GLN A 165 1.10 20.57 -0.13
N GLY A 166 1.90 20.45 -1.18
CA GLY A 166 2.91 21.44 -1.54
C GLY A 166 4.29 21.24 -0.91
N SER A 167 4.52 20.17 -0.17
CA SER A 167 5.82 19.88 0.44
C SER A 167 6.01 18.39 0.72
N PHE A 168 7.24 17.90 0.54
CA PHE A 168 7.62 16.54 0.97
C PHE A 168 7.62 16.37 2.49
N SER A 169 7.58 17.44 3.27
CA SER A 169 7.43 17.36 4.73
C SER A 169 6.11 16.73 5.16
N ASP A 170 5.09 16.79 4.32
CA ASP A 170 3.77 16.19 4.55
C ASP A 170 3.68 14.71 4.11
N GLY A 171 4.73 14.18 3.50
CA GLY A 171 4.80 12.77 3.14
C GLY A 171 4.87 11.86 4.37
N MET A 172 4.50 10.59 4.18
CA MET A 172 4.55 9.61 5.26
C MET A 172 6.01 9.40 5.71
N PRO A 173 6.31 9.53 7.02
CA PRO A 173 7.63 9.21 7.53
C PRO A 173 7.97 7.72 7.36
N LEU A 174 9.26 7.41 7.24
CA LEU A 174 9.74 6.04 7.12
C LEU A 174 10.04 5.47 8.50
N GLY A 175 9.01 5.23 9.28
CA GLY A 175 9.10 4.69 10.62
C GLY A 175 7.73 4.32 11.20
N ILE A 176 7.72 3.50 12.23
CA ILE A 176 6.48 2.96 12.80
C ILE A 176 5.67 4.08 13.49
N SER A 177 6.23 4.74 14.49
CA SER A 177 5.56 5.85 15.17
C SER A 177 5.27 7.02 14.23
N GLY A 178 6.16 7.31 13.29
CA GLY A 178 5.95 8.32 12.28
C GLY A 178 4.76 8.03 11.38
N THR A 179 4.55 6.78 11.02
CA THR A 179 3.36 6.34 10.27
C THR A 179 2.08 6.57 11.07
N PHE A 180 2.08 6.26 12.36
CA PHE A 180 0.91 6.50 13.22
C PHE A 180 0.61 7.99 13.37
N ASN A 181 1.64 8.81 13.54
CA ASN A 181 1.49 10.27 13.53
C ASN A 181 0.89 10.77 12.21
N PHE A 182 1.41 10.29 11.08
CA PHE A 182 0.86 10.61 9.76
C PHE A 182 -0.63 10.25 9.66
N MET A 183 -1.03 9.07 10.13
CA MET A 183 -2.42 8.63 10.13
C MET A 183 -3.32 9.55 10.95
N LEU A 184 -2.89 9.95 12.14
CA LEU A 184 -3.68 10.81 13.04
C LEU A 184 -3.82 12.22 12.48
N VAL A 185 -2.74 12.79 11.97
CA VAL A 185 -2.75 14.12 11.34
C VAL A 185 -3.60 14.12 10.07
N PHE A 186 -3.48 13.06 9.26
CA PHE A 186 -4.31 12.89 8.07
C PHE A 186 -5.80 12.83 8.41
N GLN A 187 -6.17 12.08 9.46
CA GLN A 187 -7.54 12.05 9.96
C GLN A 187 -8.02 13.43 10.40
N ALA A 188 -7.19 14.15 11.14
CA ALA A 188 -7.54 15.49 11.63
C ALA A 188 -7.77 16.49 10.47
N GLU A 189 -6.91 16.44 9.45
CA GLU A 189 -6.96 17.38 8.33
C GLU A 189 -7.97 17.01 7.24
N HIS A 190 -8.22 15.72 7.02
CA HIS A 190 -8.98 15.25 5.86
C HIS A 190 -10.22 14.43 6.22
N ASN A 191 -10.40 14.05 7.48
CA ASN A 191 -11.53 13.22 7.92
C ASN A 191 -11.67 11.94 7.07
N ILE A 192 -10.58 11.20 6.92
CA ILE A 192 -10.48 10.01 6.05
C ILE A 192 -11.48 8.92 6.44
N LEU A 193 -11.83 8.77 7.74
CA LEU A 193 -12.79 7.76 8.18
C LEU A 193 -14.17 7.96 7.55
N MET A 194 -14.53 9.21 7.24
CA MET A 194 -15.80 9.55 6.60
C MET A 194 -15.70 9.61 5.06
N HIS A 195 -14.53 9.28 4.51
CA HIS A 195 -14.37 9.26 3.06
C HIS A 195 -14.77 7.90 2.50
N PRO A 196 -15.68 7.83 1.51
CA PRO A 196 -16.18 6.55 0.98
C PRO A 196 -15.07 5.68 0.37
N PHE A 197 -14.02 6.25 -0.21
CA PHE A 197 -12.92 5.48 -0.78
C PHE A 197 -12.08 4.77 0.29
N HIS A 198 -11.90 5.39 1.45
CA HIS A 198 -11.29 4.70 2.60
C HIS A 198 -12.18 3.56 3.09
N GLN A 199 -13.49 3.78 3.13
CA GLN A 199 -14.45 2.74 3.51
C GLN A 199 -14.40 1.55 2.55
N LEU A 200 -14.27 1.78 1.25
CA LEU A 200 -14.05 0.74 0.25
C LEU A 200 -12.71 0.01 0.46
N GLY A 201 -11.68 0.73 0.86
CA GLY A 201 -10.39 0.13 1.23
C GLY A 201 -10.49 -0.79 2.43
N VAL A 202 -11.21 -0.36 3.47
CA VAL A 202 -11.49 -1.18 4.67
C VAL A 202 -12.28 -2.43 4.32
N ALA A 203 -13.33 -2.29 3.49
CA ALA A 203 -14.09 -3.41 2.97
C ALA A 203 -13.20 -4.37 2.15
N GLY A 204 -12.27 -3.83 1.39
CA GLY A 204 -11.28 -4.61 0.62
C GLY A 204 -10.38 -5.45 1.52
N VAL A 205 -9.87 -4.86 2.59
CA VAL A 205 -8.98 -5.56 3.55
C VAL A 205 -9.74 -6.61 4.36
N PHE A 206 -10.85 -6.25 4.97
CA PHE A 206 -11.62 -7.19 5.79
C PHE A 206 -12.32 -8.25 4.94
N GLY A 207 -12.89 -7.88 3.81
CA GLY A 207 -13.50 -8.84 2.87
C GLY A 207 -12.47 -9.78 2.28
N GLY A 208 -11.31 -9.28 1.91
CA GLY A 208 -10.20 -10.10 1.43
C GLY A 208 -9.70 -11.10 2.47
N ALA A 209 -9.56 -10.66 3.72
CA ALA A 209 -9.19 -11.54 4.83
C ALA A 209 -10.26 -12.60 5.10
N LEU A 210 -11.54 -12.23 5.06
CA LEU A 210 -12.66 -13.16 5.23
C LEU A 210 -12.67 -14.22 4.13
N ILE A 211 -12.60 -13.81 2.87
CA ILE A 211 -12.62 -14.73 1.72
C ILE A 211 -11.39 -15.64 1.74
N SER A 212 -10.22 -15.09 2.04
CA SER A 212 -8.97 -15.85 2.17
C SER A 212 -9.04 -16.91 3.26
N ALA A 213 -9.49 -16.55 4.46
CA ALA A 213 -9.63 -17.46 5.56
C ALA A 213 -10.69 -18.53 5.29
N MET A 214 -11.81 -18.14 4.71
CA MET A 214 -12.87 -19.08 4.32
C MET A 214 -12.38 -20.06 3.26
N HIS A 215 -11.72 -19.59 2.22
CA HIS A 215 -11.15 -20.44 1.18
C HIS A 215 -10.12 -21.42 1.74
N GLY A 216 -9.21 -20.92 2.58
CA GLY A 216 -8.21 -21.76 3.26
C GLY A 216 -8.85 -22.80 4.17
N SER A 217 -9.88 -22.44 4.91
CA SER A 217 -10.64 -23.36 5.77
C SER A 217 -11.37 -24.45 4.96
N LEU A 218 -12.08 -24.07 3.91
CA LEU A 218 -12.83 -25.01 3.08
C LEU A 218 -11.90 -25.99 2.35
N VAL A 219 -10.80 -25.51 1.81
CA VAL A 219 -9.78 -26.35 1.16
C VAL A 219 -9.17 -27.32 2.17
N THR A 220 -8.73 -26.82 3.32
CA THR A 220 -8.09 -27.63 4.36
C THR A 220 -9.06 -28.68 4.93
N SER A 221 -10.32 -28.32 5.13
CA SER A 221 -11.34 -29.23 5.69
C SER A 221 -11.79 -30.31 4.72
N SER A 222 -11.54 -30.14 3.43
CA SER A 222 -11.95 -31.10 2.39
C SER A 222 -10.77 -31.79 1.71
N LEU A 223 -9.58 -31.76 2.32
CA LEU A 223 -8.41 -32.48 1.81
C LEU A 223 -8.70 -33.95 1.61
N VAL A 224 -8.25 -34.48 0.48
CA VAL A 224 -8.40 -35.89 0.17
C VAL A 224 -7.21 -36.69 0.70
N ARG A 225 -7.48 -37.94 1.10
CA ARG A 225 -6.43 -38.89 1.52
C ARG A 225 -5.85 -39.57 0.30
N GLU A 226 -4.60 -39.36 0.03
CA GLU A 226 -3.89 -40.06 -1.05
C GLU A 226 -3.32 -41.41 -0.61
N THR A 227 -3.14 -41.61 0.71
CA THR A 227 -2.62 -42.85 1.26
C THR A 227 -3.46 -43.34 2.43
N THR A 228 -3.50 -44.65 2.63
CA THR A 228 -4.19 -45.29 3.76
C THR A 228 -3.33 -45.36 5.02
N GLU A 229 -2.06 -44.93 4.96
CA GLU A 229 -1.15 -44.93 6.09
C GLU A 229 -1.31 -43.66 6.92
N ILE A 230 -1.46 -43.83 8.23
CA ILE A 230 -1.75 -42.75 9.17
C ILE A 230 -0.63 -41.69 9.20
N GLU A 231 0.63 -42.13 9.03
CA GLU A 231 1.79 -41.25 9.03
C GLU A 231 1.91 -40.33 7.82
N SER A 232 1.22 -40.66 6.73
CA SER A 232 1.30 -39.90 5.46
C SER A 232 0.07 -39.03 5.18
N GLN A 233 -0.90 -38.93 6.08
CA GLN A 233 -2.10 -38.13 5.89
C GLN A 233 -1.79 -36.64 5.71
N ASN A 234 -0.70 -36.16 6.31
CA ASN A 234 -0.24 -34.78 6.18
C ASN A 234 0.69 -34.56 4.98
N ASN A 235 1.07 -35.62 4.27
CA ASN A 235 2.00 -35.61 3.13
C ASN A 235 1.32 -35.94 1.80
N GLY A 236 0.01 -35.80 1.72
CA GLY A 236 -0.77 -36.09 0.50
C GLY A 236 -0.55 -35.10 -0.63
N TYR A 237 0.12 -33.96 -0.37
CA TYR A 237 0.45 -32.98 -1.37
C TYR A 237 1.93 -33.00 -1.72
N LYS A 238 2.22 -33.05 -3.02
CA LYS A 238 3.57 -32.86 -3.57
C LYS A 238 3.60 -31.62 -4.43
N PHE A 239 4.61 -30.81 -4.25
CA PHE A 239 4.79 -29.59 -5.05
C PHE A 239 4.80 -29.90 -6.55
N GLY A 240 3.97 -29.19 -7.31
CA GLY A 240 3.85 -29.39 -8.76
C GLY A 240 2.97 -30.53 -9.20
N GLN A 241 2.28 -31.23 -8.27
CA GLN A 241 1.30 -32.25 -8.67
C GLN A 241 0.12 -31.64 -9.42
N GLU A 242 -0.47 -32.40 -10.37
CA GLU A 242 -1.63 -31.96 -11.14
C GLU A 242 -2.94 -32.39 -10.51
N GLU A 243 -2.93 -33.41 -9.65
CA GLU A 243 -4.13 -33.91 -8.98
C GLU A 243 -4.64 -32.93 -7.94
N GLU A 244 -5.97 -32.79 -7.89
CA GLU A 244 -6.62 -31.93 -6.90
C GLU A 244 -6.44 -32.48 -5.50
N THR A 245 -5.95 -31.65 -4.58
CA THR A 245 -5.63 -32.09 -3.22
C THR A 245 -6.83 -32.02 -2.26
N TYR A 246 -7.95 -31.45 -2.68
CA TYR A 246 -9.16 -31.34 -1.88
C TYR A 246 -10.41 -31.70 -2.69
N ASN A 247 -11.49 -32.03 -2.00
CA ASN A 247 -12.77 -32.31 -2.61
C ASN A 247 -13.57 -31.02 -2.81
N ILE A 248 -13.48 -30.46 -4.00
CA ILE A 248 -14.13 -29.20 -4.34
C ILE A 248 -15.67 -29.28 -4.24
N VAL A 249 -16.26 -30.43 -4.54
CA VAL A 249 -17.73 -30.65 -4.47
C VAL A 249 -18.19 -30.63 -3.01
N ALA A 250 -17.47 -31.28 -2.12
CA ALA A 250 -17.78 -31.29 -0.69
C ALA A 250 -17.60 -29.89 -0.07
N ALA A 251 -16.52 -29.19 -0.36
CA ALA A 251 -16.29 -27.84 0.10
C ALA A 251 -17.38 -26.89 -0.38
N HIS A 252 -17.73 -26.99 -1.64
CA HIS A 252 -18.79 -26.17 -2.25
C HIS A 252 -20.16 -26.48 -1.64
N GLY A 253 -20.50 -27.75 -1.43
CA GLY A 253 -21.74 -28.15 -0.82
C GLY A 253 -21.91 -27.64 0.60
N TYR A 254 -20.83 -27.60 1.38
CA TYR A 254 -20.83 -27.00 2.71
C TYR A 254 -21.11 -25.50 2.64
N PHE A 255 -20.41 -24.77 1.78
CA PHE A 255 -20.60 -23.33 1.61
C PHE A 255 -22.02 -23.00 1.12
N SER A 256 -22.55 -23.75 0.16
CA SER A 256 -23.92 -23.57 -0.35
C SER A 256 -24.97 -23.69 0.75
N ARG A 257 -24.81 -24.66 1.64
CA ARG A 257 -25.71 -24.86 2.79
C ARG A 257 -25.58 -23.72 3.79
N LEU A 258 -24.36 -23.22 4.02
CA LEU A 258 -24.10 -22.12 4.93
C LEU A 258 -24.80 -20.84 4.50
N VAL A 259 -24.81 -20.52 3.21
CA VAL A 259 -25.48 -19.34 2.66
C VAL A 259 -26.95 -19.58 2.26
N GLY A 260 -27.47 -20.78 2.47
CA GLY A 260 -28.87 -21.13 2.20
C GLY A 260 -29.25 -21.27 0.73
N ARG A 261 -28.25 -21.41 -0.17
CA ARG A 261 -28.45 -21.56 -1.60
C ARG A 261 -27.75 -22.83 -2.10
N THR A 262 -28.50 -23.81 -2.54
CA THR A 262 -27.94 -25.12 -2.88
C THR A 262 -27.68 -25.33 -4.38
N ASN A 263 -28.66 -25.08 -5.24
CA ASN A 263 -28.54 -25.50 -6.65
C ASN A 263 -27.90 -24.46 -7.57
N GLU A 264 -28.22 -23.20 -7.39
CA GLU A 264 -27.71 -22.10 -8.26
C GLU A 264 -26.22 -21.85 -8.07
N ILE A 265 -25.77 -21.93 -6.81
CA ILE A 265 -24.35 -21.77 -6.49
C ILE A 265 -23.56 -23.01 -6.93
N LEU A 266 -24.11 -24.22 -6.78
CA LEU A 266 -23.47 -25.47 -7.22
C LEU A 266 -23.17 -25.50 -8.72
N LEU A 267 -24.10 -25.05 -9.54
CA LEU A 267 -23.87 -24.93 -10.98
C LEU A 267 -22.83 -23.86 -11.32
N GLY A 268 -22.83 -22.77 -10.60
CA GLY A 268 -21.86 -21.68 -10.78
C GLY A 268 -20.42 -22.09 -10.46
N VAL A 269 -20.19 -22.86 -9.40
CA VAL A 269 -18.81 -23.21 -8.96
C VAL A 269 -18.20 -24.34 -9.77
N ARG A 270 -18.95 -25.33 -10.20
CA ARG A 270 -18.44 -26.36 -11.13
C ARG A 270 -17.93 -25.74 -12.44
N ALA A 271 -18.63 -24.71 -12.91
CA ALA A 271 -18.21 -23.96 -14.10
C ALA A 271 -17.14 -22.89 -13.81
N ASN A 272 -16.98 -22.46 -12.55
CA ASN A 272 -16.34 -21.19 -12.19
C ASN A 272 -15.42 -21.22 -10.96
N SER A 273 -14.63 -22.30 -10.75
CA SER A 273 -13.54 -22.24 -9.77
C SER A 273 -12.57 -21.10 -10.08
N ARG A 274 -12.40 -20.79 -11.37
CA ARG A 274 -11.67 -19.61 -11.86
C ARG A 274 -12.28 -18.31 -11.33
N SER A 275 -13.61 -18.18 -11.36
CA SER A 275 -14.31 -16.98 -10.91
C SER A 275 -14.18 -16.78 -9.41
N LEU A 276 -14.25 -17.84 -8.60
CA LEU A 276 -14.04 -17.76 -7.16
C LEU A 276 -12.62 -17.28 -6.82
N HIS A 277 -11.61 -17.87 -7.44
CA HIS A 277 -10.22 -17.47 -7.23
C HIS A 277 -9.95 -16.07 -7.75
N PHE A 278 -10.59 -15.66 -8.84
CA PHE A 278 -10.52 -14.30 -9.35
C PHE A 278 -11.10 -13.29 -8.34
N VAL A 279 -12.26 -13.56 -7.75
CA VAL A 279 -12.84 -12.69 -6.72
C VAL A 279 -11.96 -12.62 -5.47
N LEU A 280 -11.38 -13.73 -5.06
CA LEU A 280 -10.43 -13.79 -3.95
C LEU A 280 -9.23 -12.87 -4.20
N ALA A 281 -8.72 -12.84 -5.43
CA ALA A 281 -7.59 -11.99 -5.81
C ALA A 281 -8.00 -10.52 -5.99
N VAL A 282 -9.10 -10.26 -6.68
CA VAL A 282 -9.49 -8.91 -7.12
C VAL A 282 -10.11 -8.07 -5.99
N TRP A 283 -10.78 -8.70 -5.03
CA TRP A 283 -11.47 -7.98 -3.97
C TRP A 283 -10.53 -7.03 -3.20
N PRO A 284 -9.41 -7.50 -2.61
CA PRO A 284 -8.48 -6.60 -1.95
C PRO A 284 -7.80 -5.63 -2.92
N VAL A 285 -7.54 -6.03 -4.16
CA VAL A 285 -6.90 -5.18 -5.17
C VAL A 285 -7.76 -3.95 -5.45
N VAL A 286 -9.05 -4.15 -5.72
CA VAL A 286 -9.98 -3.04 -5.99
C VAL A 286 -10.13 -2.15 -4.75
N GLY A 287 -10.23 -2.73 -3.57
CA GLY A 287 -10.29 -1.98 -2.31
C GLY A 287 -9.08 -1.08 -2.11
N ILE A 288 -7.89 -1.57 -2.36
CA ILE A 288 -6.65 -0.81 -2.23
C ILE A 288 -6.51 0.25 -3.33
N TRP A 289 -6.96 -0.02 -4.56
CA TRP A 289 -7.02 1.02 -5.59
C TRP A 289 -7.89 2.19 -5.15
N PHE A 290 -9.07 1.93 -4.60
CA PHE A 290 -9.95 2.99 -4.13
C PHE A 290 -9.34 3.79 -2.98
N THR A 291 -8.75 3.14 -2.00
CA THR A 291 -8.12 3.87 -0.89
C THR A 291 -6.90 4.67 -1.34
N ALA A 292 -6.12 4.17 -2.31
CA ALA A 292 -5.03 4.92 -2.91
C ALA A 292 -5.54 6.18 -3.64
N LEU A 293 -6.65 6.06 -4.37
CA LEU A 293 -7.32 7.20 -4.99
C LEU A 293 -7.90 8.15 -3.94
N GLY A 294 -8.39 7.62 -2.82
CA GLY A 294 -8.88 8.43 -1.71
C GLY A 294 -7.79 9.31 -1.13
N ILE A 295 -6.64 8.75 -0.81
CA ILE A 295 -5.46 9.51 -0.34
C ILE A 295 -5.04 10.56 -1.39
N SER A 296 -4.98 10.16 -2.65
CA SER A 296 -4.56 11.05 -3.74
C SER A 296 -5.52 12.21 -3.96
N THR A 297 -6.83 11.98 -3.85
CA THR A 297 -7.83 13.06 -3.97
C THR A 297 -7.87 13.95 -2.74
N MET A 298 -7.71 13.37 -1.54
CA MET A 298 -7.61 14.15 -0.31
C MET A 298 -6.33 14.98 -0.23
N ALA A 299 -5.30 14.64 -0.98
CA ALA A 299 -4.12 15.51 -1.17
C ALA A 299 -4.51 16.89 -1.71
N PHE A 300 -5.57 16.97 -2.49
CA PHE A 300 -6.15 18.20 -3.01
C PHE A 300 -7.37 18.66 -2.22
N ASN A 301 -7.49 18.21 -0.98
CA ASN A 301 -8.53 18.57 -0.01
C ASN A 301 -9.98 18.18 -0.42
N LEU A 302 -10.13 17.14 -1.23
CA LEU A 302 -11.41 16.47 -1.41
C LEU A 302 -11.65 15.52 -0.23
N ASN A 303 -11.98 16.11 0.92
CA ASN A 303 -11.99 15.45 2.22
C ASN A 303 -13.20 14.51 2.38
N GLY A 304 -13.18 13.74 3.48
CA GLY A 304 -14.30 12.92 3.89
C GLY A 304 -15.55 13.75 4.17
N PHE A 305 -16.71 13.13 4.16
CA PHE A 305 -17.99 13.80 4.40
C PHE A 305 -18.03 14.43 5.78
N ASN A 306 -18.63 15.61 5.83
CA ASN A 306 -18.87 16.35 7.07
C ASN A 306 -20.33 16.19 7.48
N PHE A 307 -20.58 15.33 8.47
CA PHE A 307 -21.90 15.14 9.08
C PHE A 307 -22.02 15.87 10.43
N ASN A 308 -21.17 16.86 10.69
CA ASN A 308 -21.17 17.59 11.95
C ASN A 308 -22.48 18.34 12.14
N GLN A 309 -23.15 18.16 13.28
CA GLN A 309 -24.42 18.80 13.61
C GLN A 309 -25.50 18.61 12.53
N SER A 310 -25.52 17.44 11.90
CA SER A 310 -26.40 17.14 10.77
C SER A 310 -27.79 16.64 11.20
N VAL A 311 -27.92 16.15 12.44
CA VAL A 311 -29.18 15.63 12.96
C VAL A 311 -29.79 16.62 13.94
N LEU A 312 -31.02 17.04 13.65
CA LEU A 312 -31.77 17.99 14.46
C LEU A 312 -33.07 17.35 14.96
N ASP A 313 -33.52 17.74 16.16
CA ASP A 313 -34.84 17.37 16.65
C ASP A 313 -35.95 18.27 16.08
N SER A 314 -37.19 18.05 16.48
CA SER A 314 -38.33 18.84 16.01
C SER A 314 -38.26 20.33 16.41
N GLN A 315 -37.44 20.69 17.39
CA GLN A 315 -37.24 22.07 17.86
C GLN A 315 -35.97 22.69 17.30
N GLY A 316 -35.27 22.02 16.40
CA GLY A 316 -34.03 22.52 15.79
C GLY A 316 -32.80 22.34 16.65
N ARG A 317 -32.88 21.60 17.75
CA ARG A 317 -31.71 21.30 18.61
C ARG A 317 -30.87 20.20 17.99
N VAL A 318 -29.54 20.35 18.10
CA VAL A 318 -28.60 19.36 17.58
C VAL A 318 -28.66 18.08 18.42
N ILE A 319 -28.85 16.96 17.74
CA ILE A 319 -28.67 15.62 18.34
C ILE A 319 -27.28 15.13 17.97
N SER A 320 -26.44 14.92 18.98
CA SER A 320 -25.07 14.46 18.77
C SER A 320 -25.05 13.04 18.22
N THR A 321 -24.29 12.85 17.14
CA THR A 321 -24.02 11.54 16.53
C THR A 321 -22.58 11.13 16.75
N TRP A 322 -22.22 9.92 16.34
CA TRP A 322 -20.81 9.50 16.36
C TRP A 322 -19.92 10.38 15.49
N ALA A 323 -20.46 10.98 14.42
CA ALA A 323 -19.74 11.95 13.60
C ALA A 323 -19.34 13.19 14.41
N ASP A 324 -20.19 13.65 15.33
CA ASP A 324 -19.90 14.78 16.23
C ASP A 324 -18.82 14.40 17.26
N VAL A 325 -18.85 13.18 17.78
CA VAL A 325 -17.81 12.66 18.65
C VAL A 325 -16.46 12.60 17.92
N LEU A 326 -16.46 12.09 16.70
CA LEU A 326 -15.26 12.03 15.83
C LEU A 326 -14.71 13.44 15.56
N ASN A 327 -15.58 14.41 15.33
CA ASN A 327 -15.18 15.80 15.12
C ASN A 327 -14.45 16.38 16.34
N ARG A 328 -14.84 16.04 17.55
CA ARG A 328 -14.13 16.43 18.77
C ARG A 328 -12.71 15.87 18.79
N ALA A 329 -12.55 14.59 18.43
CA ALA A 329 -11.23 13.97 18.33
C ALA A 329 -10.37 14.62 17.23
N ASN A 330 -10.95 14.90 16.07
CA ASN A 330 -10.28 15.58 14.96
C ASN A 330 -9.78 16.97 15.37
N LEU A 331 -10.61 17.75 16.07
CA LEU A 331 -10.23 19.08 16.57
C LEU A 331 -9.07 19.00 17.56
N GLY A 332 -9.09 18.01 18.46
CA GLY A 332 -7.99 17.80 19.41
C GLY A 332 -6.67 17.49 18.70
N MET A 333 -6.69 16.64 17.68
CA MET A 333 -5.50 16.32 16.90
C MET A 333 -5.03 17.51 16.05
N GLU A 334 -5.97 18.27 15.49
CA GLU A 334 -5.67 19.44 14.67
C GLU A 334 -4.93 20.53 15.47
N VAL A 335 -5.35 20.83 16.69
CA VAL A 335 -4.71 21.86 17.52
C VAL A 335 -3.36 21.42 18.07
N MET A 336 -3.10 20.13 18.15
CA MET A 336 -1.87 19.59 18.75
C MET A 336 -0.76 19.32 17.74
N HIS A 337 -1.09 19.06 16.45
CA HIS A 337 -0.07 18.76 15.45
C HIS A 337 0.74 20.01 15.08
N GLU A 338 2.04 19.86 14.87
CA GLU A 338 2.95 20.95 14.44
C GLU A 338 2.75 22.26 15.24
N ARG A 339 2.51 22.16 16.52
CA ARG A 339 2.06 23.25 17.41
C ARG A 339 2.90 24.51 17.36
N ASN A 340 4.17 24.41 16.98
CA ASN A 340 5.10 25.54 16.90
C ASN A 340 5.24 26.12 15.48
N ALA A 341 4.58 25.52 14.50
CA ALA A 341 4.68 25.89 13.09
C ALA A 341 3.55 26.79 12.60
N HIS A 342 2.46 26.90 13.35
CA HIS A 342 1.28 27.66 12.98
C HIS A 342 1.22 29.02 13.70
N ASN A 343 0.77 30.05 12.98
CA ASN A 343 0.56 31.40 13.53
C ASN A 343 -0.86 31.58 14.10
N PHE A 344 -1.78 30.66 13.78
CA PHE A 344 -3.18 30.72 14.20
C PHE A 344 -3.59 29.38 14.84
N PRO A 345 -4.64 29.37 15.70
CA PRO A 345 -5.12 28.14 16.34
C PRO A 345 -5.59 27.06 15.35
N LEU A 346 -6.03 27.45 14.15
CA LEU A 346 -6.44 26.53 13.10
C LEU A 346 -5.42 26.50 11.98
N ASP A 347 -5.24 25.34 11.37
CA ASP A 347 -4.41 25.17 10.20
C ASP A 347 -5.19 25.57 8.96
N LEU A 348 -4.87 26.76 8.43
CA LEU A 348 -5.54 27.30 7.25
C LEU A 348 -5.13 26.60 5.93
N ALA A 349 -4.07 25.80 5.96
CA ALA A 349 -3.66 24.98 4.83
C ALA A 349 -4.50 23.69 4.71
N ALA A 350 -5.08 23.22 5.81
CA ALA A 350 -6.01 22.09 5.78
C ALA A 350 -7.33 22.53 5.14
N GLY A 351 -7.79 21.79 4.14
CA GLY A 351 -9.08 22.05 3.50
C GLY A 351 -10.26 21.71 4.41
N GLU A 352 -11.41 22.28 4.14
CA GLU A 352 -12.64 21.90 4.80
C GLU A 352 -13.15 20.54 4.29
N ALA A 353 -13.70 19.72 5.20
CA ALA A 353 -14.42 18.51 4.82
C ALA A 353 -15.64 18.87 3.96
N VAL A 354 -16.00 18.00 3.02
CA VAL A 354 -17.18 18.21 2.18
C VAL A 354 -18.44 18.14 3.05
N PRO A 355 -19.23 19.20 3.17
CA PRO A 355 -20.44 19.20 3.97
C PRO A 355 -21.51 18.33 3.31
N VAL A 356 -22.20 17.54 4.13
CA VAL A 356 -23.36 16.78 3.72
C VAL A 356 -24.58 17.35 4.47
N ALA A 357 -25.47 17.97 3.74
CA ALA A 357 -26.71 18.46 4.30
C ALA A 357 -27.69 17.30 4.47
N LEU A 358 -27.75 16.77 5.66
CA LEU A 358 -28.76 15.80 6.06
C LEU A 358 -29.72 16.47 7.03
N THR A 359 -30.95 16.62 6.58
CA THR A 359 -32.06 16.87 7.49
C THR A 359 -32.70 15.53 7.84
N ALA A 360 -32.98 15.32 9.12
CA ALA A 360 -33.61 14.09 9.63
C ALA A 360 -35.14 14.13 9.70
N PRO A 361 -35.88 14.96 8.99
CA PRO A 361 -37.32 15.10 9.15
C PRO A 361 -38.13 13.94 8.60
N SER A 362 -37.58 13.16 7.70
CA SER A 362 -38.28 12.04 7.08
C SER A 362 -38.35 10.79 7.95
N ILE A 363 -37.62 10.76 9.04
CA ILE A 363 -37.59 9.63 9.99
C ILE A 363 -38.55 9.85 11.15
N SER A 364 -38.96 11.09 11.37
CA SER A 364 -39.86 11.51 12.47
C SER A 364 -41.29 11.69 12.04
N GLY A 365 -41.63 11.31 10.83
CA GLY A 365 -42.98 11.36 10.31
C GLY A 365 -43.92 10.40 10.97
#